data_f892ed8d2626bf7ef2b9f58682653a0b
#
_entry.id   f892ed8d2626bf7ef2b9f58682653a0b
#
_cell.length_a   1.000
_cell.length_b   1.000
_cell.length_c   1.000
_cell.angle_alpha   90.00
_cell.angle_beta   90.00
_cell.angle_gamma   90.00
#
_symmetry.space_group_name_H-M   'P 1'
#
loop_
_entity.id
_entity.type
_entity.pdbx_description
1 polymer ?
#
loop_
_entity_poly.entity_id
_entity_poly.type
_entity_poly.pdbx_seq_one_letter_code
_entity_poly.pdbx_strand_id
1 'polypeptide(L)'
;RRPQRGRIHPAIQTLREMYKIFGEMGFQVYRTRQVETDIMNFQLLNIPPYHPARDNWSTFYVADTDERVVLRTHTSPGQIRVMRAMYPNPIRAILPGMCYRYEQTSARYEIQFNQVEGLAVGHNITFSDLKGTLTEFARRMFGERPVRFFADHFPFTEPSAQMDVKCIICEGAGCPLCKYTGWLEILGGGMVHPIVLRNGGYDPDEWSGFAFGMGPERITMLKHGITDVRLFWGNDLRFLEQF
;
A
#
# COMPACT_ATOMS: atom_id res chain seq x y z
N ARG A 1 23.67 27.15 24.63
CA ARG A 1 22.95 26.90 23.34
C ARG A 1 21.69 26.12 23.68
N ARG A 2 20.50 26.56 23.22
CA ARG A 2 19.28 25.76 23.33
C ARG A 2 19.44 24.52 22.47
N PRO A 3 19.11 23.30 22.94
CA PRO A 3 19.16 22.10 22.13
C PRO A 3 18.22 22.27 20.93
N GLN A 4 18.71 21.93 19.74
CA GLN A 4 17.84 21.87 18.55
C GLN A 4 16.78 20.79 18.78
N ARG A 5 15.52 21.13 18.58
CA ARG A 5 14.44 20.13 18.63
C ARG A 5 14.58 19.20 17.43
N GLY A 6 14.54 17.90 17.67
CA GLY A 6 14.48 16.90 16.60
C GLY A 6 13.21 17.08 15.76
N ARG A 7 13.29 16.68 14.50
CA ARG A 7 12.18 16.70 13.53
C ARG A 7 11.74 15.28 13.19
N ILE A 8 10.51 15.15 12.79
CA ILE A 8 9.96 13.84 12.37
C ILE A 8 10.31 13.66 10.90
N HIS A 9 10.83 12.49 10.53
CA HIS A 9 11.13 12.12 9.16
C HIS A 9 9.91 12.33 8.23
N PRO A 10 10.05 12.92 7.02
CA PRO A 10 8.92 13.32 6.17
C PRO A 10 7.99 12.16 5.79
N ALA A 11 8.53 10.97 5.49
CA ALA A 11 7.69 9.79 5.24
C ALA A 11 6.89 9.37 6.48
N ILE A 12 7.42 9.54 7.69
CA ILE A 12 6.70 9.26 8.94
C ILE A 12 5.62 10.31 9.20
N GLN A 13 5.84 11.57 8.82
CA GLN A 13 4.79 12.60 8.89
C GLN A 13 3.60 12.21 8.01
N THR A 14 3.86 11.84 6.75
CA THR A 14 2.83 11.35 5.82
C THR A 14 2.13 10.10 6.36
N LEU A 15 2.87 9.14 6.90
CA LEU A 15 2.30 7.94 7.50
C LEU A 15 1.35 8.25 8.67
N ARG A 16 1.71 9.20 9.54
CA ARG A 16 0.84 9.65 10.63
C ARG A 16 -0.43 10.34 10.11
N GLU A 17 -0.32 11.13 9.04
CA GLU A 17 -1.47 11.73 8.38
C GLU A 17 -2.39 10.67 7.78
N MET A 18 -1.85 9.64 7.13
CA MET A 18 -2.62 8.49 6.65
C MET A 18 -3.35 7.77 7.79
N TYR A 19 -2.68 7.54 8.93
CA TYR A 19 -3.31 6.93 10.11
C TYR A 19 -4.48 7.75 10.63
N LYS A 20 -4.32 9.08 10.67
CA LYS A 20 -5.39 9.99 11.08
C LYS A 20 -6.58 9.90 10.12
N ILE A 21 -6.33 10.03 8.81
CA ILE A 21 -7.38 10.01 7.79
C ILE A 21 -8.16 8.68 7.84
N PHE A 22 -7.47 7.55 7.79
CA PHE A 22 -8.12 6.24 7.83
C PHE A 22 -8.77 5.94 9.19
N GLY A 23 -8.17 6.39 10.30
CA GLY A 23 -8.76 6.26 11.63
C GLY A 23 -10.11 6.98 11.75
N GLU A 24 -10.22 8.20 11.22
CA GLU A 24 -11.47 8.96 11.14
C GLU A 24 -12.52 8.33 10.21
N MET A 25 -12.07 7.46 9.27
CA MET A 25 -12.92 6.65 8.40
C MET A 25 -13.27 5.27 9.01
N GLY A 26 -12.89 5.04 10.27
CA GLY A 26 -13.20 3.81 11.03
C GLY A 26 -12.23 2.66 10.81
N PHE A 27 -11.07 2.89 10.20
CA PHE A 27 -10.04 1.87 10.05
C PHE A 27 -9.12 1.82 11.27
N GLN A 28 -8.81 0.63 11.74
CA GLN A 28 -7.88 0.37 12.82
C GLN A 28 -6.49 0.01 12.29
N VAL A 29 -5.43 0.39 13.01
CA VAL A 29 -4.06 0.02 12.65
C VAL A 29 -3.76 -1.40 13.14
N TYR A 30 -3.44 -2.31 12.22
CA TYR A 30 -3.06 -3.69 12.52
C TYR A 30 -1.65 -3.96 12.00
N ARG A 31 -0.69 -4.15 12.91
CA ARG A 31 0.71 -4.41 12.56
C ARG A 31 1.00 -5.88 12.41
N THR A 32 1.78 -6.24 11.41
CA THR A 32 2.12 -7.62 11.07
C THR A 32 3.64 -7.82 10.91
N ARG A 33 4.06 -9.06 10.78
CA ARG A 33 5.47 -9.46 10.69
C ARG A 33 6.08 -9.00 9.37
N GLN A 34 7.37 -8.70 9.36
CA GLN A 34 8.16 -8.39 8.16
C GLN A 34 8.73 -9.65 7.52
N VAL A 35 9.02 -10.65 8.33
CA VAL A 35 9.48 -11.98 7.91
C VAL A 35 8.26 -12.90 7.86
N GLU A 36 8.01 -13.49 6.70
CA GLU A 36 6.83 -14.31 6.43
C GLU A 36 7.23 -15.62 5.76
N THR A 37 6.34 -16.60 5.80
CA THR A 37 6.48 -17.78 4.96
C THR A 37 6.08 -17.47 3.53
N ASP A 38 6.66 -18.16 2.56
CA ASP A 38 6.27 -18.09 1.14
C ASP A 38 4.78 -18.34 0.94
N ILE A 39 4.21 -19.27 1.72
CA ILE A 39 2.78 -19.58 1.71
C ILE A 39 1.94 -18.34 2.06
N MET A 40 2.31 -17.64 3.13
CA MET A 40 1.60 -16.42 3.56
C MET A 40 1.80 -15.26 2.58
N ASN A 41 3.02 -15.12 2.03
CA ASN A 41 3.35 -14.00 1.16
C ASN A 41 2.77 -14.16 -0.25
N PHE A 42 2.52 -15.40 -0.69
CA PHE A 42 2.09 -15.69 -2.06
C PHE A 42 0.89 -16.63 -2.16
N GLN A 43 0.98 -17.88 -1.69
CA GLN A 43 -0.03 -18.90 -2.01
C GLN A 43 -1.41 -18.54 -1.49
N LEU A 44 -1.51 -18.08 -0.23
CA LEU A 44 -2.79 -17.70 0.38
C LEU A 44 -3.38 -16.41 -0.24
N LEU A 45 -2.58 -15.68 -1.00
CA LEU A 45 -2.98 -14.48 -1.75
C LEU A 45 -3.25 -14.78 -3.24
N ASN A 46 -3.63 -16.02 -3.56
CA ASN A 46 -3.94 -16.45 -4.92
C ASN A 46 -2.73 -16.40 -5.87
N ILE A 47 -1.51 -16.62 -5.35
CA ILE A 47 -0.26 -16.63 -6.13
C ILE A 47 0.43 -17.99 -5.91
N PRO A 48 -0.01 -19.06 -6.61
CA PRO A 48 0.56 -20.38 -6.47
C PRO A 48 2.00 -20.44 -7.00
N PRO A 49 2.77 -21.52 -6.69
CA PRO A 49 4.20 -21.62 -7.03
C PRO A 49 4.56 -21.39 -8.50
N TYR A 50 3.66 -21.73 -9.40
CA TYR A 50 3.83 -21.59 -10.86
C TYR A 50 3.28 -20.28 -11.43
N HIS A 51 2.81 -19.35 -10.59
CA HIS A 51 2.19 -18.11 -11.06
C HIS A 51 3.27 -17.13 -11.55
N PRO A 52 3.14 -16.55 -12.78
CA PRO A 52 4.14 -15.64 -13.35
C PRO A 52 4.43 -14.41 -12.50
N ALA A 53 3.47 -13.93 -11.70
CA ALA A 53 3.68 -12.80 -10.81
C ALA A 53 4.79 -13.03 -9.76
N ARG A 54 5.17 -14.28 -9.46
CA ARG A 54 6.30 -14.56 -8.56
C ARG A 54 7.63 -14.10 -9.13
N ASP A 55 7.82 -14.21 -10.44
CA ASP A 55 9.04 -13.78 -11.12
C ASP A 55 9.14 -12.25 -11.17
N ASN A 56 8.01 -11.56 -11.15
CA ASN A 56 7.95 -10.10 -11.15
C ASN A 56 8.27 -9.47 -9.79
N TRP A 57 8.17 -10.24 -8.70
CA TRP A 57 8.49 -9.74 -7.37
C TRP A 57 9.86 -10.23 -6.91
N SER A 58 10.87 -9.41 -7.14
CA SER A 58 12.25 -9.63 -6.68
C SER A 58 12.28 -9.90 -5.17
N THR A 59 12.19 -11.16 -4.78
CA THR A 59 11.95 -11.61 -3.39
C THR A 59 13.25 -12.01 -2.70
N PHE A 60 13.51 -11.45 -1.51
CA PHE A 60 14.57 -11.93 -0.63
C PHE A 60 14.10 -13.18 0.13
N TYR A 61 14.75 -14.31 -0.10
CA TYR A 61 14.61 -15.52 0.71
C TYR A 61 15.66 -15.49 1.84
N VAL A 62 15.21 -15.68 3.09
CA VAL A 62 16.05 -15.53 4.28
C VAL A 62 16.89 -16.79 4.53
N ALA A 63 16.31 -17.95 4.30
CA ALA A 63 16.98 -19.24 4.46
C ALA A 63 16.35 -20.29 3.55
N ASP A 64 17.15 -21.27 3.17
CA ASP A 64 16.70 -22.47 2.48
C ASP A 64 16.30 -23.52 3.54
N THR A 65 15.11 -23.31 4.11
CA THR A 65 14.48 -24.22 5.08
C THR A 65 13.35 -24.97 4.38
N ASP A 66 12.88 -26.07 4.96
CA ASP A 66 11.71 -26.81 4.46
C ASP A 66 10.48 -25.90 4.29
N GLU A 67 10.31 -24.91 5.16
CA GLU A 67 9.43 -23.77 4.95
C GLU A 67 10.23 -22.60 4.37
N ARG A 68 10.01 -22.27 3.10
CA ARG A 68 10.61 -21.09 2.47
C ARG A 68 10.19 -19.82 3.21
N VAL A 69 11.17 -19.13 3.80
CA VAL A 69 10.98 -17.88 4.54
C VAL A 69 11.46 -16.70 3.72
N VAL A 70 10.67 -15.63 3.68
CA VAL A 70 10.93 -14.44 2.85
C VAL A 70 10.87 -13.15 3.68
N LEU A 71 11.60 -12.14 3.25
CA LEU A 71 11.25 -10.76 3.60
C LEU A 71 10.04 -10.38 2.73
N ARG A 72 8.93 -9.99 3.35
CA ARG A 72 7.67 -9.74 2.61
C ARG A 72 7.86 -8.70 1.51
N THR A 73 7.33 -8.97 0.34
CA THR A 73 7.38 -8.10 -0.83
C THR A 73 6.27 -7.03 -0.84
N HIS A 74 5.26 -7.21 -0.02
CA HIS A 74 4.10 -6.34 0.20
C HIS A 74 3.50 -6.61 1.59
N THR A 75 2.58 -5.77 2.01
CA THR A 75 1.91 -5.93 3.32
C THR A 75 0.70 -6.86 3.29
N SER A 76 0.33 -7.40 2.12
CA SER A 76 -0.86 -8.23 1.91
C SER A 76 -0.93 -9.54 2.72
N PRO A 77 0.17 -10.17 3.18
CA PRO A 77 0.08 -11.25 4.18
C PRO A 77 -0.71 -10.86 5.42
N GLY A 78 -0.70 -9.56 5.74
CA GLY A 78 -1.49 -8.99 6.81
C GLY A 78 -2.99 -9.15 6.65
N GLN A 79 -3.51 -9.21 5.40
CA GLN A 79 -4.93 -9.47 5.14
C GLN A 79 -5.34 -10.82 5.72
N ILE A 80 -4.60 -11.88 5.38
CA ILE A 80 -4.87 -13.23 5.89
C ILE A 80 -4.78 -13.28 7.41
N ARG A 81 -3.77 -12.60 7.99
CA ARG A 81 -3.59 -12.56 9.44
C ARG A 81 -4.72 -11.87 10.17
N VAL A 82 -5.13 -10.70 9.71
CA VAL A 82 -6.22 -9.95 10.36
C VAL A 82 -7.56 -10.66 10.14
N MET A 83 -7.82 -11.22 8.97
CA MET A 83 -9.01 -12.01 8.72
C MET A 83 -9.12 -13.19 9.70
N ARG A 84 -8.08 -14.00 9.83
CA ARG A 84 -8.07 -15.13 10.77
C ARG A 84 -8.17 -14.74 12.24
N ALA A 85 -7.67 -13.55 12.60
CA ALA A 85 -7.75 -13.04 13.96
C ALA A 85 -9.12 -12.44 14.31
N MET A 86 -9.83 -11.90 13.33
CA MET A 86 -11.08 -11.16 13.55
C MET A 86 -12.34 -11.96 13.24
N TYR A 87 -12.23 -13.05 12.47
CA TYR A 87 -13.38 -13.88 12.13
C TYR A 87 -14.19 -14.27 13.38
N PRO A 88 -15.52 -14.18 13.38
CA PRO A 88 -16.41 -13.85 12.27
C PRO A 88 -16.83 -12.36 12.21
N ASN A 89 -16.03 -11.45 12.73
CA ASN A 89 -16.40 -10.02 12.80
C ASN A 89 -16.05 -9.27 11.52
N PRO A 90 -16.79 -8.21 11.16
CA PRO A 90 -16.42 -7.31 10.08
C PRO A 90 -15.05 -6.65 10.35
N ILE A 91 -14.33 -6.34 9.29
CA ILE A 91 -12.98 -5.76 9.35
C ILE A 91 -12.95 -4.41 8.66
N ARG A 92 -12.33 -3.42 9.31
CA ARG A 92 -11.79 -2.21 8.69
C ARG A 92 -10.40 -1.98 9.29
N ALA A 93 -9.36 -2.35 8.55
CA ALA A 93 -7.98 -2.30 9.04
C ALA A 93 -7.05 -1.66 8.01
N ILE A 94 -6.05 -0.90 8.49
CA ILE A 94 -4.87 -0.56 7.72
C ILE A 94 -3.67 -1.34 8.24
N LEU A 95 -2.85 -1.84 7.32
CA LEU A 95 -1.75 -2.75 7.53
C LEU A 95 -0.44 -2.07 7.11
N PRO A 96 0.11 -1.17 7.95
CA PRO A 96 1.35 -0.49 7.63
C PRO A 96 2.56 -1.37 7.90
N GLY A 97 3.61 -1.17 7.11
CA GLY A 97 4.90 -1.74 7.43
C GLY A 97 5.91 -1.73 6.30
N MET A 98 7.12 -2.12 6.65
CA MET A 98 8.25 -2.23 5.73
C MET A 98 8.07 -3.43 4.80
N CYS A 99 8.41 -3.25 3.53
CA CYS A 99 8.46 -4.26 2.47
C CYS A 99 9.84 -4.26 1.82
N TYR A 100 10.20 -5.36 1.16
CA TYR A 100 11.54 -5.60 0.64
C TYR A 100 11.49 -6.23 -0.74
N ARG A 101 12.28 -5.66 -1.68
CA ARG A 101 12.46 -6.20 -3.04
C ARG A 101 13.89 -5.99 -3.48
N TYR A 102 14.57 -6.99 -4.04
CA TYR A 102 15.94 -6.82 -4.53
C TYR A 102 15.96 -6.18 -5.93
N GLU A 103 15.31 -5.03 -6.06
CA GLU A 103 15.34 -4.23 -7.27
C GLU A 103 16.61 -3.38 -7.35
N GLN A 104 17.02 -3.02 -8.56
CA GLN A 104 18.12 -2.08 -8.73
C GLN A 104 17.71 -0.71 -8.18
N THR A 105 18.45 -0.23 -7.19
CA THR A 105 18.23 1.08 -6.57
C THR A 105 18.32 2.20 -7.61
N SER A 106 17.33 3.08 -7.62
CA SER A 106 17.24 4.20 -8.55
C SER A 106 16.45 5.36 -7.91
N ALA A 107 16.26 6.45 -8.63
CA ALA A 107 15.43 7.56 -8.15
C ALA A 107 13.96 7.17 -7.86
N ARG A 108 13.50 6.00 -8.35
CA ARG A 108 12.12 5.51 -8.21
C ARG A 108 11.99 4.23 -7.38
N TYR A 109 13.07 3.48 -7.20
CA TYR A 109 13.08 2.16 -6.58
C TYR A 109 14.12 2.11 -5.48
N GLU A 110 13.75 1.51 -4.36
CA GLU A 110 14.63 1.22 -3.24
C GLU A 110 14.40 -0.22 -2.77
N ILE A 111 15.43 -0.83 -2.21
CA ILE A 111 15.39 -2.23 -1.74
C ILE A 111 14.37 -2.40 -0.61
N GLN A 112 14.21 -1.39 0.22
CA GLN A 112 13.25 -1.34 1.32
C GLN A 112 12.37 -0.10 1.20
N PHE A 113 11.08 -0.25 1.45
CA PHE A 113 10.11 0.84 1.38
C PHE A 113 8.94 0.57 2.31
N ASN A 114 8.25 1.62 2.74
CA ASN A 114 7.02 1.44 3.50
C ASN A 114 5.82 1.24 2.57
N GLN A 115 4.89 0.41 3.00
CA GLN A 115 3.57 0.26 2.39
C GLN A 115 2.49 0.40 3.46
N VAL A 116 1.40 1.03 3.10
CA VAL A 116 0.15 1.00 3.84
C VAL A 116 -0.88 0.31 2.96
N GLU A 117 -1.40 -0.79 3.45
CA GLU A 117 -2.49 -1.50 2.81
C GLU A 117 -3.76 -1.32 3.64
N GLY A 118 -4.91 -1.20 2.98
CA GLY A 118 -6.20 -1.17 3.63
C GLY A 118 -6.99 -2.43 3.30
N LEU A 119 -7.75 -2.92 4.27
CA LEU A 119 -8.67 -4.04 4.12
C LEU A 119 -9.99 -3.69 4.78
N ALA A 120 -11.08 -3.86 4.04
CA ALA A 120 -12.44 -3.88 4.59
C ALA A 120 -13.10 -5.20 4.20
N VAL A 121 -13.68 -5.90 5.17
CA VAL A 121 -14.47 -7.12 4.97
C VAL A 121 -15.78 -6.97 5.73
N GLY A 122 -16.89 -7.30 5.11
CA GLY A 122 -18.22 -7.20 5.70
C GLY A 122 -19.28 -7.81 4.79
N HIS A 123 -20.52 -7.76 5.23
CA HIS A 123 -21.64 -8.14 4.36
C HIS A 123 -21.94 -7.02 3.36
N ASN A 124 -22.15 -7.38 2.09
CA ASN A 124 -22.54 -6.46 1.01
C ASN A 124 -21.55 -5.31 0.73
N ILE A 125 -20.26 -5.49 1.01
CA ILE A 125 -19.21 -4.53 0.61
C ILE A 125 -19.08 -4.55 -0.92
N THR A 126 -19.11 -3.36 -1.53
CA THR A 126 -19.15 -3.19 -2.99
C THR A 126 -17.91 -2.47 -3.51
N PHE A 127 -17.71 -2.54 -4.84
CA PHE A 127 -16.67 -1.75 -5.52
C PHE A 127 -16.91 -0.24 -5.39
N SER A 128 -18.17 0.18 -5.23
CA SER A 128 -18.50 1.59 -4.96
C SER A 128 -18.00 2.05 -3.59
N ASP A 129 -18.03 1.17 -2.58
CA ASP A 129 -17.48 1.47 -1.26
C ASP A 129 -15.94 1.66 -1.31
N LEU A 130 -15.24 0.84 -2.10
CA LEU A 130 -13.82 1.04 -2.38
C LEU A 130 -13.58 2.41 -3.02
N LYS A 131 -14.28 2.73 -4.11
CA LYS A 131 -14.14 4.01 -4.81
C LYS A 131 -14.44 5.20 -3.90
N GLY A 132 -15.49 5.12 -3.10
CA GLY A 132 -15.87 6.16 -2.14
C GLY A 132 -14.77 6.37 -1.07
N THR A 133 -14.28 5.27 -0.49
CA THR A 133 -13.19 5.29 0.51
C THR A 133 -11.92 5.93 -0.05
N LEU A 134 -11.50 5.53 -1.25
CA LEU A 134 -10.28 6.04 -1.87
C LEU A 134 -10.41 7.48 -2.36
N THR A 135 -11.56 7.88 -2.85
CA THR A 135 -11.84 9.28 -3.24
C THR A 135 -11.79 10.19 -2.02
N GLU A 136 -12.39 9.79 -0.90
CA GLU A 136 -12.34 10.55 0.35
C GLU A 136 -10.92 10.63 0.92
N PHE A 137 -10.16 9.53 0.87
CA PHE A 137 -8.73 9.55 1.21
C PHE A 137 -7.96 10.57 0.34
N ALA A 138 -8.14 10.53 -0.97
CA ALA A 138 -7.45 11.44 -1.90
C ALA A 138 -7.81 12.90 -1.61
N ARG A 139 -9.09 13.19 -1.37
CA ARG A 139 -9.59 14.53 -1.02
C ARG A 139 -8.93 15.06 0.24
N ARG A 140 -8.83 14.25 1.29
CA ARG A 140 -8.21 14.65 2.56
C ARG A 140 -6.70 14.78 2.45
N MET A 141 -6.04 13.93 1.67
CA MET A 141 -4.58 13.90 1.52
C MET A 141 -4.06 14.99 0.59
N PHE A 142 -4.79 15.29 -0.50
CA PHE A 142 -4.32 16.15 -1.59
C PHE A 142 -5.22 17.38 -1.85
N GLY A 143 -6.32 17.54 -1.09
CA GLY A 143 -7.33 18.58 -1.32
C GLY A 143 -8.35 18.19 -2.41
N GLU A 144 -9.23 19.13 -2.76
CA GLU A 144 -10.28 18.94 -3.77
C GLU A 144 -9.66 18.80 -5.16
N ARG A 145 -9.33 17.58 -5.54
CA ARG A 145 -8.73 17.25 -6.84
C ARG A 145 -9.51 16.13 -7.52
N PRO A 146 -9.68 16.21 -8.86
CA PRO A 146 -10.24 15.11 -9.61
C PRO A 146 -9.42 13.83 -9.43
N VAL A 147 -10.12 12.72 -9.22
CA VAL A 147 -9.57 11.37 -9.23
C VAL A 147 -10.15 10.58 -10.39
N ARG A 148 -9.43 9.58 -10.86
CA ARG A 148 -9.91 8.66 -11.89
C ARG A 148 -9.49 7.24 -11.54
N PHE A 149 -10.26 6.28 -12.00
CA PHE A 149 -10.01 4.86 -11.80
C PHE A 149 -9.86 4.16 -13.14
N PHE A 150 -8.88 3.25 -13.21
CA PHE A 150 -8.65 2.39 -14.37
C PHE A 150 -8.75 0.94 -13.96
N ALA A 151 -9.17 0.09 -14.85
CA ALA A 151 -9.04 -1.35 -14.67
C ALA A 151 -7.56 -1.72 -14.59
N ASP A 152 -7.24 -2.59 -13.65
CA ASP A 152 -5.90 -3.14 -13.44
C ASP A 152 -6.00 -4.63 -13.07
N HIS A 153 -4.90 -5.30 -12.87
CA HIS A 153 -4.88 -6.70 -12.49
C HIS A 153 -3.92 -6.98 -11.34
N PHE A 154 -4.47 -7.48 -10.21
CA PHE A 154 -3.71 -8.03 -9.11
C PHE A 154 -4.24 -9.43 -8.78
N PRO A 155 -3.38 -10.45 -8.57
CA PRO A 155 -3.83 -11.82 -8.34
C PRO A 155 -4.77 -12.00 -7.13
N PHE A 156 -4.65 -11.12 -6.14
CA PHE A 156 -5.40 -11.17 -4.89
C PHE A 156 -6.66 -10.29 -4.86
N THR A 157 -6.98 -9.60 -5.98
CA THR A 157 -8.22 -8.80 -6.11
C THR A 157 -8.90 -9.03 -7.45
N GLU A 158 -10.25 -9.03 -7.48
CA GLU A 158 -11.07 -9.13 -8.67
C GLU A 158 -12.48 -8.55 -8.40
N PRO A 159 -12.91 -7.49 -9.13
CA PRO A 159 -12.14 -6.69 -10.08
C PRO A 159 -11.07 -5.85 -9.38
N SER A 160 -10.00 -5.54 -10.11
CA SER A 160 -8.91 -4.70 -9.66
C SER A 160 -8.96 -3.33 -10.35
N ALA A 161 -8.45 -2.31 -9.67
CA ALA A 161 -8.34 -0.96 -10.20
C ALA A 161 -7.11 -0.23 -9.67
N GLN A 162 -6.58 0.66 -10.50
CA GLN A 162 -5.62 1.69 -10.14
C GLN A 162 -6.35 3.02 -9.95
N MET A 163 -5.91 3.82 -8.99
CA MET A 163 -6.42 5.19 -8.80
C MET A 163 -5.32 6.21 -9.07
N ASP A 164 -5.64 7.19 -9.92
CA ASP A 164 -4.82 8.37 -10.17
C ASP A 164 -5.50 9.62 -9.61
N VAL A 165 -4.68 10.60 -9.22
CA VAL A 165 -5.12 11.97 -8.94
C VAL A 165 -4.60 12.94 -9.99
N LYS A 166 -5.32 14.03 -10.22
CA LYS A 166 -4.85 15.12 -11.07
C LYS A 166 -3.52 15.66 -10.53
N CYS A 167 -2.53 15.86 -11.40
CA CYS A 167 -1.18 16.23 -11.00
C CYS A 167 -1.16 17.47 -10.11
N ILE A 168 -0.47 17.38 -8.98
CA ILE A 168 -0.39 18.41 -7.94
C ILE A 168 0.45 19.62 -8.42
N ILE A 169 1.44 19.37 -9.28
CA ILE A 169 2.41 20.38 -9.71
C ILE A 169 1.91 21.17 -10.91
N CYS A 170 1.41 20.48 -11.95
CA CYS A 170 1.04 21.13 -13.22
C CYS A 170 -0.47 21.32 -13.41
N GLU A 171 -1.27 20.98 -12.42
CA GLU A 171 -2.74 21.09 -12.44
C GLU A 171 -3.36 20.46 -13.71
N GLY A 172 -2.74 19.37 -14.20
CA GLY A 172 -3.21 18.66 -15.39
C GLY A 172 -2.63 19.12 -16.73
N ALA A 173 -1.81 20.17 -16.74
CA ALA A 173 -1.19 20.69 -17.99
C ALA A 173 -0.11 19.75 -18.56
N GLY A 174 0.42 18.84 -17.74
CA GLY A 174 1.54 17.98 -18.10
C GLY A 174 2.89 18.53 -17.64
N CYS A 175 3.68 17.71 -16.95
CA CYS A 175 5.03 18.04 -16.51
C CYS A 175 5.89 16.77 -16.40
N PRO A 176 7.22 16.87 -16.21
CA PRO A 176 8.10 15.71 -16.08
C PRO A 176 7.69 14.76 -14.95
N LEU A 177 7.15 15.27 -13.83
CA LEU A 177 6.70 14.47 -12.69
C LEU A 177 5.57 13.51 -13.10
N CYS A 178 4.57 14.00 -13.80
CA CYS A 178 3.45 13.18 -14.29
C CYS A 178 3.71 12.58 -15.70
N LYS A 179 4.94 12.63 -16.19
CA LYS A 179 5.31 12.17 -17.54
C LYS A 179 4.42 12.78 -18.64
N TYR A 180 4.05 14.04 -18.47
CA TYR A 180 3.19 14.83 -19.36
C TYR A 180 1.76 14.32 -19.50
N THR A 181 1.33 13.36 -18.67
CA THR A 181 -0.05 12.84 -18.68
C THR A 181 -1.06 13.74 -17.98
N GLY A 182 -0.59 14.64 -17.10
CA GLY A 182 -1.43 15.44 -16.22
C GLY A 182 -1.97 14.69 -14.99
N TRP A 183 -1.62 13.40 -14.82
CA TRP A 183 -2.13 12.52 -13.77
C TRP A 183 -1.01 11.79 -13.04
N LEU A 184 -1.23 11.48 -11.77
CA LEU A 184 -0.28 10.78 -10.90
C LEU A 184 -0.95 9.54 -10.32
N GLU A 185 -0.36 8.39 -10.58
CA GLU A 185 -0.74 7.14 -9.95
C GLU A 185 -0.44 7.20 -8.45
N ILE A 186 -1.43 6.89 -7.63
CA ILE A 186 -1.35 6.92 -6.17
C ILE A 186 -1.33 5.52 -5.57
N LEU A 187 -2.23 4.65 -6.03
CA LEU A 187 -2.44 3.34 -5.43
C LEU A 187 -3.12 2.35 -6.39
N GLY A 188 -2.96 1.07 -6.07
CA GLY A 188 -3.75 -0.01 -6.63
C GLY A 188 -4.65 -0.65 -5.57
N GLY A 189 -5.76 -1.23 -5.99
CA GLY A 189 -6.71 -1.90 -5.12
C GLY A 189 -7.75 -2.69 -5.89
N GLY A 190 -8.73 -3.27 -5.19
CA GLY A 190 -9.82 -4.01 -5.81
C GLY A 190 -10.66 -4.74 -4.78
N MET A 191 -11.65 -5.49 -5.27
CA MET A 191 -12.42 -6.39 -4.41
C MET A 191 -11.54 -7.59 -4.04
N VAL A 192 -11.58 -7.99 -2.79
CA VAL A 192 -10.78 -9.15 -2.32
C VAL A 192 -11.21 -10.40 -3.06
N HIS A 193 -10.24 -11.08 -3.67
CA HIS A 193 -10.52 -12.29 -4.44
C HIS A 193 -11.18 -13.37 -3.55
N PRO A 194 -12.19 -14.12 -4.03
CA PRO A 194 -12.90 -15.15 -3.24
C PRO A 194 -11.95 -16.18 -2.60
N ILE A 195 -10.89 -16.58 -3.28
CA ILE A 195 -9.86 -17.48 -2.74
C ILE A 195 -9.17 -16.86 -1.51
N VAL A 196 -8.89 -15.57 -1.53
CA VAL A 196 -8.25 -14.85 -0.42
C VAL A 196 -9.18 -14.75 0.78
N LEU A 197 -10.47 -14.47 0.56
CA LEU A 197 -11.49 -14.52 1.62
C LEU A 197 -11.54 -15.90 2.29
N ARG A 198 -11.66 -16.98 1.49
CA ARG A 198 -11.66 -18.37 2.00
C ARG A 198 -10.39 -18.69 2.79
N ASN A 199 -9.22 -18.29 2.31
CA ASN A 199 -7.96 -18.49 3.00
C ASN A 199 -7.87 -17.70 4.32
N GLY A 200 -8.60 -16.58 4.40
CA GLY A 200 -8.79 -15.78 5.62
C GLY A 200 -9.84 -16.34 6.59
N GLY A 201 -10.65 -17.34 6.15
CA GLY A 201 -11.72 -17.95 6.94
C GLY A 201 -13.12 -17.38 6.70
N TYR A 202 -13.28 -16.45 5.77
CA TYR A 202 -14.57 -15.82 5.39
C TYR A 202 -15.17 -16.50 4.16
N ASP A 203 -16.44 -16.90 4.26
CA ASP A 203 -17.15 -17.47 3.13
C ASP A 203 -17.50 -16.38 2.11
N PRO A 204 -17.01 -16.44 0.86
CA PRO A 204 -17.28 -15.42 -0.15
C PRO A 204 -18.74 -15.38 -0.62
N ASP A 205 -19.57 -16.38 -0.29
CA ASP A 205 -20.99 -16.36 -0.59
C ASP A 205 -21.78 -15.48 0.40
N GLU A 206 -21.23 -15.24 1.59
CA GLU A 206 -21.80 -14.39 2.64
C GLU A 206 -21.05 -13.07 2.83
N TRP A 207 -19.74 -13.08 2.58
CA TRP A 207 -18.85 -11.97 2.85
C TRP A 207 -18.21 -11.43 1.59
N SER A 208 -18.08 -10.12 1.55
CA SER A 208 -17.33 -9.43 0.52
C SER A 208 -16.36 -8.45 1.14
N GLY A 209 -15.41 -7.96 0.37
CA GLY A 209 -14.44 -7.00 0.87
C GLY A 209 -13.65 -6.32 -0.23
N PHE A 210 -12.95 -5.26 0.14
CA PHE A 210 -11.98 -4.63 -0.74
C PHE A 210 -10.62 -4.47 -0.03
N ALA A 211 -9.57 -4.41 -0.83
CA ALA A 211 -8.23 -4.09 -0.38
C ALA A 211 -7.57 -3.08 -1.32
N PHE A 212 -6.62 -2.31 -0.79
CA PHE A 212 -5.82 -1.35 -1.55
C PHE A 212 -4.43 -1.19 -0.93
N GLY A 213 -3.43 -0.81 -1.72
CA GLY A 213 -2.06 -0.61 -1.24
C GLY A 213 -1.41 0.64 -1.80
N MET A 214 -0.67 1.39 -0.96
CA MET A 214 0.06 2.60 -1.35
C MET A 214 1.36 2.78 -0.56
N GLY A 215 2.31 3.51 -1.16
CA GLY A 215 3.60 3.81 -0.53
C GLY A 215 3.62 5.20 0.10
N PRO A 216 3.85 5.34 1.42
CA PRO A 216 3.99 6.64 2.08
C PRO A 216 5.09 7.51 1.46
N GLU A 217 6.24 6.94 1.10
CA GLU A 217 7.32 7.67 0.43
C GLU A 217 6.83 8.26 -0.90
N ARG A 218 6.09 7.47 -1.70
CA ARG A 218 5.52 7.94 -2.97
C ARG A 218 4.58 9.12 -2.77
N ILE A 219 3.71 9.05 -1.78
CA ILE A 219 2.80 10.15 -1.42
C ILE A 219 3.58 11.38 -0.96
N THR A 220 4.62 11.18 -0.12
CA THR A 220 5.49 12.27 0.35
C THR A 220 6.21 12.94 -0.82
N MET A 221 6.77 12.14 -1.75
CA MET A 221 7.40 12.66 -2.96
C MET A 221 6.45 13.54 -3.76
N LEU A 222 5.22 13.09 -3.94
CA LEU A 222 4.21 13.83 -4.69
C LEU A 222 3.80 15.13 -3.97
N LYS A 223 3.63 15.09 -2.65
CA LYS A 223 3.25 16.28 -1.85
C LYS A 223 4.32 17.37 -1.86
N HIS A 224 5.59 16.99 -1.86
CA HIS A 224 6.71 17.91 -1.68
C HIS A 224 7.56 18.11 -2.94
N GLY A 225 7.19 17.50 -4.06
CA GLY A 225 7.96 17.60 -5.31
C GLY A 225 9.33 16.91 -5.24
N ILE A 226 9.51 15.91 -4.36
CA ILE A 226 10.75 15.15 -4.21
C ILE A 226 10.88 14.20 -5.40
N THR A 227 12.02 14.24 -6.09
CA THR A 227 12.21 13.49 -7.35
C THR A 227 13.00 12.20 -7.19
N ASP A 228 13.57 11.95 -6.00
CA ASP A 228 14.44 10.81 -5.73
C ASP A 228 14.10 10.15 -4.38
N VAL A 229 13.66 8.89 -4.42
CA VAL A 229 13.27 8.14 -3.22
C VAL A 229 14.46 7.82 -2.30
N ARG A 230 15.69 7.77 -2.82
CA ARG A 230 16.90 7.50 -2.05
C ARG A 230 17.19 8.56 -1.00
N LEU A 231 16.67 9.79 -1.17
CA LEU A 231 16.80 10.87 -0.20
C LEU A 231 16.16 10.54 1.16
N PHE A 232 15.13 9.69 1.18
CA PHE A 232 14.52 9.23 2.44
C PHE A 232 15.43 8.30 3.26
N TRP A 233 16.35 7.60 2.61
CA TRP A 233 17.21 6.60 3.23
C TRP A 233 18.69 7.03 3.39
N GLY A 234 19.07 8.08 2.67
CA GLY A 234 20.45 8.59 2.65
C GLY A 234 20.88 9.30 3.93
N ASN A 235 19.95 9.57 4.85
CA ASN A 235 20.22 10.26 6.14
C ASN A 235 20.95 11.60 5.98
N ASP A 236 20.75 12.31 4.87
CA ASP A 236 21.31 13.64 4.64
C ASP A 236 20.54 14.69 5.43
N LEU A 237 21.18 15.31 6.42
CA LEU A 237 20.55 16.31 7.27
C LEU A 237 20.06 17.53 6.48
N ARG A 238 20.77 17.93 5.39
CA ARG A 238 20.34 19.03 4.52
C ARG A 238 19.00 18.77 3.85
N PHE A 239 18.69 17.50 3.59
CA PHE A 239 17.37 17.08 3.10
C PHE A 239 16.36 17.05 4.24
N LEU A 240 16.68 16.40 5.35
CA LEU A 240 15.75 16.19 6.47
C LEU A 240 15.36 17.49 7.17
N GLU A 241 16.24 18.49 7.20
CA GLU A 241 15.99 19.79 7.81
C GLU A 241 14.97 20.68 7.04
N GLN A 242 14.58 20.27 5.83
CA GLN A 242 13.58 20.99 5.03
C GLN A 242 12.14 20.72 5.48
N PHE A 243 11.92 19.72 6.34
CA PHE A 243 10.58 19.23 6.73
C PHE A 243 10.25 19.36 8.22
#